data_2bb0380335792e604347d10291a47777
#
_entry.id   2bb0380335792e604347d10291a47777
#
_cell.length_a   1.000
_cell.length_b   1.000
_cell.length_c   1.000
_cell.angle_alpha   90.00
_cell.angle_beta   90.00
_cell.angle_gamma   90.00
#
_symmetry.space_group_name_H-M   'P 1'
#
loop_
_entity.id
_entity.type
_entity.pdbx_description
1 polymer ?
#
loop_
_entity_poly.entity_id
_entity_poly.type
_entity_poly.pdbx_seq_one_letter_code
_entity_poly.pdbx_strand_id
1 'polypeptide(L)'
;NASPRRVVNLGFMTLFAGLVLLVALLEAGAGPEIVTWPLLLAGSGLGAMASQLGAVTVSAVPDEKSGEVGGLQNTGTQLGASIGTALAGAVLISALTASFFTGIQGNPAVPEELTSTAQVELASGIPFISDADLRIALEEAGVPADTADAIVEENAQSRLDGLRAALAVLAIG
;
A
#
# COMPACT_ATOMS: atom_id res chain seq x y z
N ASN A 1 24.59 -18.49 -19.54
CA ASN A 1 23.97 -17.19 -19.86
C ASN A 1 22.45 -17.34 -19.73
N ALA A 2 21.86 -16.69 -18.76
CA ALA A 2 20.41 -16.67 -18.61
C ALA A 2 19.80 -15.79 -19.71
N SER A 3 18.74 -16.27 -20.37
CA SER A 3 18.05 -15.46 -21.37
C SER A 3 17.31 -14.29 -20.68
N PRO A 4 17.27 -13.08 -21.27
CA PRO A 4 16.58 -11.92 -20.68
C PRO A 4 15.13 -12.23 -20.25
N ARG A 5 14.41 -13.03 -21.03
CA ARG A 5 13.05 -13.47 -20.69
C ARG A 5 12.97 -14.27 -19.39
N ARG A 6 13.95 -15.12 -19.12
CA ARG A 6 13.98 -15.91 -17.86
C ARG A 6 14.24 -14.99 -16.67
N VAL A 7 15.13 -14.02 -16.83
CA VAL A 7 15.44 -13.06 -15.75
C VAL A 7 14.22 -12.20 -15.44
N VAL A 8 13.51 -11.70 -16.45
CA VAL A 8 12.28 -10.91 -16.28
C VAL A 8 11.18 -11.76 -15.61
N ASN A 9 10.93 -12.98 -16.07
CA ASN A 9 9.92 -13.84 -15.47
C ASN A 9 10.25 -14.21 -14.01
N LEU A 10 11.49 -14.55 -13.71
CA LEU A 10 11.94 -14.82 -12.35
C LEU A 10 11.82 -13.55 -11.48
N GLY A 11 12.20 -12.39 -12.00
CA GLY A 11 12.06 -11.12 -11.31
C GLY A 11 10.60 -10.80 -10.97
N PHE A 12 9.69 -11.02 -11.93
CA PHE A 12 8.26 -10.84 -11.72
C PHE A 12 7.70 -11.81 -10.66
N MET A 13 8.05 -13.09 -10.75
CA MET A 13 7.62 -14.08 -9.75
C MET A 13 8.16 -13.78 -8.36
N THR A 14 9.40 -13.29 -8.26
CA THR A 14 10.03 -12.92 -7.01
C THR A 14 9.38 -11.67 -6.40
N LEU A 15 9.10 -10.67 -7.23
CA LEU A 15 8.36 -9.48 -6.83
C LEU A 15 6.96 -9.85 -6.31
N PHE A 16 6.22 -10.63 -7.10
CA PHE A 16 4.87 -11.09 -6.73
C PHE A 16 4.89 -11.89 -5.41
N ALA A 17 5.82 -12.84 -5.28
CA ALA A 17 5.98 -13.62 -4.05
C ALA A 17 6.30 -12.73 -2.84
N GLY A 18 7.16 -11.72 -3.01
CA GLY A 18 7.47 -10.75 -1.97
C GLY A 18 6.25 -9.94 -1.52
N LEU A 19 5.42 -9.48 -2.48
CA LEU A 19 4.19 -8.74 -2.17
C LEU A 19 3.16 -9.63 -1.47
N VAL A 20 2.95 -10.86 -1.95
CA VAL A 20 2.03 -11.83 -1.32
C VAL A 20 2.48 -12.15 0.11
N LEU A 21 3.78 -12.38 0.31
CA LEU A 21 4.34 -12.66 1.61
C LEU A 21 4.19 -11.46 2.55
N LEU A 22 4.39 -10.24 2.05
CA LEU A 22 4.19 -9.01 2.81
C LEU A 22 2.74 -8.90 3.29
N VAL A 23 1.76 -9.09 2.39
CA VAL A 23 0.33 -9.07 2.74
C VAL A 23 -0.03 -10.14 3.77
N ALA A 24 0.54 -11.34 3.62
CA ALA A 24 0.27 -12.47 4.51
C ALA A 24 0.84 -12.32 5.93
N LEU A 25 1.98 -11.64 6.06
CA LEU A 25 2.69 -11.46 7.33
C LEU A 25 2.36 -10.12 8.03
N LEU A 26 1.63 -9.24 7.37
CA LEU A 26 1.29 -7.93 7.90
C LEU A 26 0.25 -8.07 9.01
N GLU A 27 0.65 -7.83 10.26
CA GLU A 27 -0.19 -7.89 11.45
C GLU A 27 -0.01 -6.64 12.31
N ALA A 28 -1.02 -6.31 13.13
CA ALA A 28 -0.94 -5.21 14.09
C ALA A 28 0.14 -5.50 15.14
N GLY A 29 1.01 -4.52 15.38
CA GLY A 29 2.11 -4.67 16.33
C GLY A 29 3.31 -5.50 15.82
N ALA A 30 3.30 -5.91 14.56
CA ALA A 30 4.43 -6.61 13.95
C ALA A 30 5.68 -5.73 13.92
N GLY A 31 6.82 -6.28 14.34
CA GLY A 31 8.10 -5.59 14.31
C GLY A 31 8.66 -5.43 12.88
N PRO A 32 9.66 -4.56 12.69
CA PRO A 32 10.25 -4.29 11.37
C PRO A 32 10.90 -5.54 10.73
N GLU A 33 11.25 -6.54 11.50
CA GLU A 33 11.82 -7.81 11.02
C GLU A 33 10.86 -8.58 10.10
N ILE A 34 9.55 -8.48 10.33
CA ILE A 34 8.53 -9.20 9.55
C ILE A 34 8.43 -8.64 8.13
N VAL A 35 8.59 -7.32 7.95
CA VAL A 35 8.53 -6.67 6.64
C VAL A 35 9.85 -6.73 5.88
N THR A 36 10.97 -6.94 6.57
CA THR A 36 12.31 -6.89 5.96
C THR A 36 12.49 -7.95 4.86
N TRP A 37 12.17 -9.19 5.14
CA TRP A 37 12.33 -10.28 4.17
C TRP A 37 11.43 -10.17 2.96
N PRO A 38 10.11 -9.91 3.11
CA PRO A 38 9.23 -9.65 1.98
C PRO A 38 9.70 -8.48 1.10
N LEU A 39 10.15 -7.38 1.71
CA LEU A 39 10.65 -6.22 0.97
C LEU A 39 11.96 -6.49 0.25
N LEU A 40 12.89 -7.25 0.85
CA LEU A 40 14.12 -7.68 0.18
C LEU A 40 13.79 -8.57 -1.03
N LEU A 41 12.83 -9.47 -0.88
CA LEU A 41 12.39 -10.34 -1.96
C LEU A 41 11.76 -9.52 -3.10
N ALA A 42 10.81 -8.65 -2.79
CA ALA A 42 10.16 -7.77 -3.76
C ALA A 42 11.17 -6.84 -4.46
N GLY A 43 12.07 -6.22 -3.70
CA GLY A 43 13.13 -5.34 -4.23
C GLY A 43 14.11 -6.06 -5.14
N SER A 44 14.50 -7.29 -4.80
CA SER A 44 15.37 -8.11 -5.66
C SER A 44 14.69 -8.46 -6.99
N GLY A 45 13.38 -8.77 -6.97
CA GLY A 45 12.58 -9.01 -8.16
C GLY A 45 12.50 -7.78 -9.06
N LEU A 46 12.21 -6.61 -8.48
CA LEU A 46 12.16 -5.34 -9.19
C LEU A 46 13.52 -4.98 -9.80
N GLY A 47 14.61 -5.16 -9.06
CA GLY A 47 15.97 -4.92 -9.54
C GLY A 47 16.34 -5.82 -10.72
N ALA A 48 15.97 -7.12 -10.66
CA ALA A 48 16.19 -8.05 -11.76
C ALA A 48 15.43 -7.62 -13.03
N MET A 49 14.19 -7.19 -12.90
CA MET A 49 13.39 -6.68 -14.03
C MET A 49 14.00 -5.40 -14.62
N ALA A 50 14.31 -4.42 -13.77
CA ALA A 50 14.88 -3.14 -14.18
C ALA A 50 16.22 -3.31 -14.94
N SER A 51 17.06 -4.27 -14.51
CA SER A 51 18.35 -4.55 -15.15
C SER A 51 18.21 -5.03 -16.62
N GLN A 52 17.10 -5.70 -16.95
CA GLN A 52 16.88 -6.23 -18.30
C GLN A 52 16.11 -5.29 -19.22
N LEU A 53 15.32 -4.39 -18.65
CA LEU A 53 14.42 -3.52 -19.42
C LEU A 53 15.20 -2.62 -20.41
N GLY A 54 16.26 -1.97 -19.93
CA GLY A 54 17.12 -1.15 -20.77
C GLY A 54 17.83 -1.93 -21.88
N ALA A 55 18.41 -3.08 -21.54
CA ALA A 55 19.14 -3.91 -22.48
C ALA A 55 18.25 -4.48 -23.61
N VAL A 56 17.05 -4.94 -23.26
CA VAL A 56 16.08 -5.49 -24.23
C VAL A 56 15.54 -4.38 -25.14
N THR A 57 15.20 -3.23 -24.58
CA THR A 57 14.59 -2.13 -25.33
C THR A 57 15.57 -1.52 -26.35
N VAL A 58 16.81 -1.27 -25.92
CA VAL A 58 17.84 -0.70 -26.81
C VAL A 58 18.30 -1.71 -27.88
N SER A 59 18.40 -3.00 -27.54
CA SER A 59 18.81 -4.03 -28.50
C SER A 59 17.77 -4.35 -29.59
N ALA A 60 16.54 -3.87 -29.41
CA ALA A 60 15.44 -4.12 -30.37
C ALA A 60 15.38 -3.07 -31.50
N VAL A 61 16.19 -2.04 -31.46
CA VAL A 61 16.17 -0.91 -32.43
C VAL A 61 17.57 -0.59 -32.95
N PRO A 62 17.70 0.02 -34.15
CA PRO A 62 18.99 0.55 -34.66
C PRO A 62 19.56 1.61 -33.71
N ASP A 63 20.89 1.69 -33.68
CA ASP A 63 21.62 2.58 -32.78
C ASP A 63 21.19 4.05 -32.89
N GLU A 64 20.83 4.52 -34.10
CA GLU A 64 20.37 5.89 -34.35
C GLU A 64 19.04 6.22 -33.62
N LYS A 65 18.23 5.21 -33.27
CA LYS A 65 16.93 5.35 -32.58
C LYS A 65 16.98 5.06 -31.10
N SER A 66 18.14 4.65 -30.60
CA SER A 66 18.31 4.25 -29.18
C SER A 66 17.92 5.38 -28.21
N GLY A 67 18.22 6.63 -28.54
CA GLY A 67 17.88 7.79 -27.73
C GLY A 67 16.36 8.05 -27.65
N GLU A 68 15.66 7.94 -28.78
CA GLU A 68 14.20 8.13 -28.85
C GLU A 68 13.46 7.05 -28.04
N VAL A 69 13.90 5.80 -28.20
CA VAL A 69 13.31 4.65 -27.50
C VAL A 69 13.60 4.73 -26.00
N GLY A 70 14.80 5.14 -25.61
CA GLY A 70 15.14 5.36 -24.20
C GLY A 70 14.27 6.46 -23.56
N GLY A 71 14.04 7.56 -24.29
CA GLY A 71 13.14 8.64 -23.85
C GLY A 71 11.69 8.16 -23.67
N LEU A 72 11.18 7.41 -24.64
CA LEU A 72 9.82 6.83 -24.58
C LEU A 72 9.68 5.86 -23.42
N GLN A 73 10.66 4.98 -23.23
CA GLN A 73 10.71 4.03 -22.11
C GLN A 73 10.68 4.77 -20.77
N ASN A 74 11.50 5.80 -20.59
CA ASN A 74 11.54 6.58 -19.36
C ASN A 74 10.19 7.27 -19.11
N THR A 75 9.59 7.86 -20.14
CA THR A 75 8.26 8.48 -20.04
C THR A 75 7.20 7.45 -19.62
N GLY A 76 7.18 6.28 -20.25
CA GLY A 76 6.27 5.18 -19.90
C GLY A 76 6.45 4.72 -18.45
N THR A 77 7.69 4.59 -17.98
CA THR A 77 8.00 4.23 -16.60
C THR A 77 7.50 5.27 -15.61
N GLN A 78 7.70 6.55 -15.88
CA GLN A 78 7.26 7.64 -15.00
C GLN A 78 5.74 7.78 -14.97
N LEU A 79 5.07 7.62 -16.13
CA LEU A 79 3.61 7.60 -16.18
C LEU A 79 3.04 6.41 -15.40
N GLY A 80 3.60 5.21 -15.61
CA GLY A 80 3.19 4.01 -14.89
C GLY A 80 3.37 4.15 -13.37
N ALA A 81 4.50 4.70 -12.93
CA ALA A 81 4.77 4.96 -11.52
C ALA A 81 3.76 5.96 -10.92
N SER A 82 3.47 7.05 -11.65
CA SER A 82 2.52 8.07 -11.18
C SER A 82 1.10 7.53 -11.08
N ILE A 83 0.63 6.81 -12.08
CA ILE A 83 -0.71 6.19 -12.10
C ILE A 83 -0.80 5.10 -11.02
N GLY A 84 0.22 4.24 -10.92
CA GLY A 84 0.28 3.17 -9.93
C GLY A 84 0.23 3.71 -8.49
N THR A 85 1.01 4.76 -8.20
CA THR A 85 1.00 5.40 -6.88
C THR A 85 -0.35 6.04 -6.57
N ALA A 86 -0.94 6.75 -7.53
CA ALA A 86 -2.26 7.37 -7.35
C ALA A 86 -3.35 6.32 -7.11
N LEU A 87 -3.34 5.23 -7.88
CA LEU A 87 -4.30 4.13 -7.71
C LEU A 87 -4.14 3.43 -6.37
N ALA A 88 -2.90 3.09 -5.98
CA ALA A 88 -2.62 2.46 -4.69
C ALA A 88 -3.04 3.37 -3.53
N GLY A 89 -2.77 4.66 -3.62
CA GLY A 89 -3.21 5.64 -2.62
C GLY A 89 -4.72 5.75 -2.51
N ALA A 90 -5.43 5.80 -3.64
CA ALA A 90 -6.89 5.85 -3.66
C ALA A 90 -7.52 4.58 -3.05
N VAL A 91 -6.98 3.40 -3.36
CA VAL A 91 -7.43 2.12 -2.79
C VAL A 91 -7.14 2.06 -1.29
N LEU A 92 -5.93 2.49 -0.86
CA LEU A 92 -5.55 2.57 0.54
C LEU A 92 -6.57 3.40 1.34
N ILE A 93 -6.83 4.63 0.93
CA ILE A 93 -7.75 5.53 1.62
C ILE A 93 -9.18 4.98 1.61
N SER A 94 -9.66 4.48 0.47
CA SER A 94 -11.01 3.92 0.36
C SER A 94 -11.21 2.71 1.26
N ALA A 95 -10.25 1.79 1.27
CA ALA A 95 -10.32 0.57 2.09
C ALA A 95 -10.17 0.89 3.59
N LEU A 96 -9.26 1.80 3.96
CA LEU A 96 -9.09 2.29 5.32
C LEU A 96 -10.40 2.90 5.84
N THR A 97 -11.00 3.80 5.05
CA THR A 97 -12.27 4.46 5.40
C THR A 97 -13.39 3.43 5.61
N ALA A 98 -13.54 2.51 4.66
CA ALA A 98 -14.58 1.49 4.74
C ALA A 98 -14.38 0.54 5.95
N SER A 99 -13.14 0.10 6.19
CA SER A 99 -12.81 -0.77 7.33
C SER A 99 -13.06 -0.07 8.65
N PHE A 100 -12.61 1.18 8.80
CA PHE A 100 -12.81 1.97 10.01
C PHE A 100 -14.30 2.15 10.33
N PHE A 101 -15.11 2.55 9.35
CA PHE A 101 -16.55 2.69 9.56
C PHE A 101 -17.23 1.38 9.94
N THR A 102 -16.88 0.31 9.26
CA THR A 102 -17.43 -1.01 9.57
C THR A 102 -17.05 -1.44 10.99
N GLY A 103 -15.78 -1.19 11.38
CA GLY A 103 -15.27 -1.51 12.71
C GLY A 103 -16.02 -0.75 13.80
N ILE A 104 -16.07 0.58 13.73
CA ILE A 104 -16.74 1.39 14.78
C ILE A 104 -18.26 1.15 14.85
N GLN A 105 -18.92 0.85 13.72
CA GLN A 105 -20.35 0.51 13.71
C GLN A 105 -20.64 -0.85 14.33
N GLY A 106 -19.73 -1.79 14.17
CA GLY A 106 -19.84 -3.14 14.74
C GLY A 106 -19.38 -3.26 16.19
N ASN A 107 -18.73 -2.24 16.73
CA ASN A 107 -18.11 -2.28 18.05
C ASN A 107 -19.07 -1.78 19.14
N PRO A 108 -19.54 -2.66 20.04
CA PRO A 108 -20.50 -2.28 21.09
C PRO A 108 -19.95 -1.29 22.12
N ALA A 109 -18.62 -1.09 22.18
CA ALA A 109 -17.97 -0.09 23.04
C ALA A 109 -18.03 1.32 22.46
N VAL A 110 -18.46 1.48 21.19
CA VAL A 110 -18.56 2.79 20.53
C VAL A 110 -20.03 3.21 20.45
N PRO A 111 -20.46 4.28 21.14
CA PRO A 111 -21.83 4.80 21.09
C PRO A 111 -22.25 5.23 19.67
N GLU A 112 -23.52 5.04 19.36
CA GLU A 112 -24.10 5.35 18.04
C GLU A 112 -24.00 6.85 17.68
N GLU A 113 -24.04 7.73 18.69
CA GLU A 113 -23.86 9.17 18.51
C GLU A 113 -22.44 9.51 18.00
N LEU A 114 -21.41 8.85 18.52
CA LEU A 114 -20.02 9.03 18.06
C LEU A 114 -19.82 8.48 16.64
N THR A 115 -20.44 7.34 16.33
CA THR A 115 -20.38 6.76 14.98
C THR A 115 -21.01 7.69 13.95
N SER A 116 -22.16 8.31 14.27
CA SER A 116 -22.84 9.24 13.36
C SER A 116 -22.06 10.53 13.17
N THR A 117 -21.44 11.07 14.20
CA THR A 117 -20.57 12.26 14.14
C THR A 117 -19.33 11.97 13.31
N ALA A 118 -18.66 10.84 13.57
CA ALA A 118 -17.53 10.39 12.77
C ALA A 118 -17.89 10.28 11.28
N GLN A 119 -19.07 9.78 10.96
CA GLN A 119 -19.53 9.62 9.58
C GLN A 119 -19.65 10.96 8.83
N VAL A 120 -20.09 12.01 9.51
CA VAL A 120 -20.21 13.36 8.94
C VAL A 120 -18.84 14.03 8.77
N GLU A 121 -17.99 13.96 9.80
CA GLU A 121 -16.67 14.59 9.76
C GLU A 121 -15.73 13.90 8.78
N LEU A 122 -15.79 12.59 8.71
CA LEU A 122 -14.93 11.78 7.84
C LEU A 122 -15.40 11.78 6.38
N ALA A 123 -16.63 12.18 6.07
CA ALA A 123 -17.10 12.40 4.71
C ALA A 123 -16.32 13.51 3.98
N SER A 124 -15.67 14.41 4.72
CA SER A 124 -14.78 15.46 4.18
C SER A 124 -13.35 14.96 3.87
N GLY A 125 -13.03 13.73 4.17
CA GLY A 125 -11.73 13.08 3.99
C GLY A 125 -11.08 12.75 5.33
N ILE A 126 -10.62 11.50 5.48
CA ILE A 126 -9.90 11.07 6.67
C ILE A 126 -8.45 11.53 6.55
N PRO A 127 -7.94 12.38 7.47
CA PRO A 127 -6.50 12.50 7.63
C PRO A 127 -5.96 11.15 8.12
N PHE A 128 -4.83 10.74 7.55
CA PHE A 128 -4.10 9.57 8.06
C PHE A 128 -3.55 9.93 9.44
N ILE A 129 -4.36 9.67 10.49
CA ILE A 129 -4.02 10.03 11.86
C ILE A 129 -3.31 8.87 12.56
N SER A 130 -2.26 9.17 13.32
CA SER A 130 -1.60 8.15 14.14
C SER A 130 -2.48 7.74 15.33
N ASP A 131 -2.25 6.54 15.88
CA ASP A 131 -2.99 6.09 17.06
C ASP A 131 -2.78 7.00 18.27
N ALA A 132 -1.56 7.58 18.40
CA ALA A 132 -1.24 8.51 19.46
C ALA A 132 -1.99 9.84 19.31
N ASP A 133 -2.03 10.40 18.10
CA ASP A 133 -2.74 11.66 17.85
C ASP A 133 -4.25 11.48 17.98
N LEU A 134 -4.77 10.34 17.50
CA LEU A 134 -6.19 10.00 17.65
C LEU A 134 -6.57 9.88 19.14
N ARG A 135 -5.75 9.22 19.94
CA ARG A 135 -5.98 9.11 21.39
C ARG A 135 -6.04 10.48 22.05
N ILE A 136 -5.08 11.36 21.76
CA ILE A 136 -5.06 12.72 22.30
C ILE A 136 -6.33 13.47 21.90
N ALA A 137 -6.75 13.40 20.65
CA ALA A 137 -7.96 14.07 20.17
C ALA A 137 -9.23 13.54 20.86
N LEU A 138 -9.32 12.23 21.11
CA LEU A 138 -10.44 11.61 21.81
C LEU A 138 -10.48 12.01 23.30
N GLU A 139 -9.32 12.09 23.94
CA GLU A 139 -9.19 12.58 25.34
C GLU A 139 -9.61 14.05 25.45
N GLU A 140 -9.15 14.91 24.53
CA GLU A 140 -9.53 16.33 24.47
C GLU A 140 -11.05 16.51 24.21
N ALA A 141 -11.65 15.61 23.43
CA ALA A 141 -13.10 15.57 23.21
C ALA A 141 -13.90 15.01 24.39
N GLY A 142 -13.24 14.55 25.46
CA GLY A 142 -13.89 14.01 26.65
C GLY A 142 -14.50 12.62 26.44
N VAL A 143 -14.02 11.85 25.46
CA VAL A 143 -14.48 10.47 25.20
C VAL A 143 -13.98 9.55 26.34
N PRO A 144 -14.83 8.68 26.89
CA PRO A 144 -14.43 7.72 27.93
C PRO A 144 -13.26 6.84 27.46
N ALA A 145 -12.34 6.51 28.37
CA ALA A 145 -11.11 5.79 28.04
C ALA A 145 -11.36 4.46 27.33
N ASP A 146 -12.33 3.66 27.79
CA ASP A 146 -12.66 2.38 27.17
C ASP A 146 -13.17 2.53 25.73
N THR A 147 -13.94 3.58 25.46
CA THR A 147 -14.43 3.91 24.12
C THR A 147 -13.29 4.45 23.23
N ALA A 148 -12.40 5.29 23.80
CA ALA A 148 -11.24 5.80 23.09
C ALA A 148 -10.29 4.67 22.69
N ASP A 149 -10.04 3.71 23.58
CA ASP A 149 -9.23 2.53 23.29
C ASP A 149 -9.82 1.70 22.16
N ALA A 150 -11.13 1.46 22.18
CA ALA A 150 -11.83 0.73 21.11
C ALA A 150 -11.70 1.45 19.76
N ILE A 151 -11.88 2.76 19.71
CA ILE A 151 -11.74 3.55 18.47
C ILE A 151 -10.30 3.53 17.93
N VAL A 152 -9.30 3.62 18.82
CA VAL A 152 -7.87 3.55 18.45
C VAL A 152 -7.52 2.17 17.90
N GLU A 153 -8.05 1.09 18.47
CA GLU A 153 -7.86 -0.27 17.96
C GLU A 153 -8.46 -0.43 16.56
N GLU A 154 -9.68 0.06 16.35
CA GLU A 154 -10.31 0.07 15.01
C GLU A 154 -9.52 0.91 13.99
N ASN A 155 -8.91 2.02 14.41
CA ASN A 155 -8.02 2.81 13.56
C ASN A 155 -6.76 2.03 13.15
N ALA A 156 -6.13 1.34 14.08
CA ALA A 156 -4.97 0.50 13.80
C ALA A 156 -5.31 -0.65 12.83
N GLN A 157 -6.44 -1.33 13.05
CA GLN A 157 -6.90 -2.41 12.19
C GLN A 157 -7.26 -1.91 10.79
N SER A 158 -7.98 -0.80 10.68
CA SER A 158 -8.38 -0.22 9.40
C SER A 158 -7.19 0.21 8.55
N ARG A 159 -6.09 0.70 9.17
CA ARG A 159 -4.85 1.02 8.47
C ARG A 159 -4.19 -0.22 7.88
N LEU A 160 -4.22 -1.35 8.59
CA LEU A 160 -3.72 -2.63 8.08
C LEU A 160 -4.55 -3.12 6.89
N ASP A 161 -5.86 -3.06 7.00
CA ASP A 161 -6.77 -3.51 5.94
C ASP A 161 -6.64 -2.63 4.69
N GLY A 162 -6.50 -1.31 4.87
CA GLY A 162 -6.21 -0.38 3.79
C GLY A 162 -4.88 -0.69 3.10
N LEU A 163 -3.83 -0.95 3.89
CA LEU A 163 -2.52 -1.29 3.35
C LEU A 163 -2.52 -2.64 2.62
N ARG A 164 -3.20 -3.65 3.17
CA ARG A 164 -3.38 -4.95 2.52
C ARG A 164 -4.10 -4.82 1.18
N ALA A 165 -5.17 -4.02 1.14
CA ALA A 165 -5.93 -3.78 -0.09
C ALA A 165 -5.07 -3.08 -1.16
N ALA A 166 -4.31 -2.06 -0.79
CA ALA A 166 -3.41 -1.37 -1.70
C ALA A 166 -2.31 -2.29 -2.24
N LEU A 167 -1.68 -3.08 -1.38
CA LEU A 167 -0.65 -4.06 -1.77
C LEU A 167 -1.22 -5.17 -2.67
N ALA A 168 -2.46 -5.62 -2.41
CA ALA A 168 -3.11 -6.61 -3.25
C ALA A 168 -3.37 -6.08 -4.67
N VAL A 169 -3.78 -4.82 -4.81
CA VAL A 169 -3.93 -4.17 -6.13
C VAL A 169 -2.59 -4.07 -6.85
N LEU A 170 -1.51 -3.69 -6.15
CA LEU A 170 -0.16 -3.64 -6.73
C LEU A 170 0.37 -5.03 -7.14
N ALA A 171 -0.08 -6.10 -6.50
CA ALA A 171 0.32 -7.45 -6.84
C ALA A 171 -0.39 -8.00 -8.11
N ILE A 172 -1.58 -7.47 -8.44
CA ILE A 172 -2.39 -7.89 -9.59
C ILE A 172 -2.06 -7.08 -10.86
N GLY A 173 -1.68 -5.82 -10.71
CA GLY A 173 -1.39 -4.88 -11.81
C GLY A 173 0.03 -4.94 -12.30
#